data_6fbb5404933a5531128c76091098aa2a
#
_entry.id   6fbb5404933a5531128c76091098aa2a
#
_cell.length_a   1.000
_cell.length_b   1.000
_cell.length_c   1.000
_cell.angle_alpha   90.00
_cell.angle_beta   90.00
_cell.angle_gamma   90.00
#
_symmetry.space_group_name_H-M   'P 1'
#
loop_
_entity.id
_entity.type
_entity.pdbx_description
1 polymer ?
#
loop_
_entity_poly.entity_id
_entity_poly.type
_entity_poly.pdbx_seq_one_letter_code
_entity_poly.pdbx_strand_id
1 'polypeptide(L)'
;MFYLICFLSLSFDREKGKGSPFHYFVFGAALAQVQIDLLTGEHQVLKVFIVHETGNSLNKDIDRGQIEGAFIQSMGWCTCEELPRNDKGHYLAITPSTYKIPTVRDLPLNIQIEMISSGSQYASIFGSKAIGEPPFIYGLTVWFAIQNAIKSFVPQALLKFPATPEAILLALQREKEFD
;
A
#
# COMPACT_ATOMS: atom_id res chain seq x y z
N MET A 1 -25.50 23.94 -0.08
CA MET A 1 -24.68 25.16 -0.01
C MET A 1 -23.29 24.94 0.59
N PHE A 2 -22.82 23.69 0.72
CA PHE A 2 -21.49 23.36 1.30
C PHE A 2 -20.40 23.04 0.27
N TYR A 3 -20.75 22.91 -1.00
CA TYR A 3 -19.77 22.58 -2.05
C TYR A 3 -18.97 23.75 -2.61
N LEU A 4 -19.37 24.99 -2.32
CA LEU A 4 -18.75 26.16 -2.92
C LEU A 4 -17.49 26.66 -2.21
N ILE A 5 -17.29 26.28 -0.94
CA ILE A 5 -16.17 26.80 -0.12
C ILE A 5 -14.86 26.04 -0.41
N CYS A 6 -14.94 24.78 -0.82
CA CYS A 6 -13.75 23.98 -1.14
C CYS A 6 -13.05 24.38 -2.46
N PHE A 7 -13.76 24.97 -3.39
CA PHE A 7 -13.19 25.31 -4.71
C PHE A 7 -12.50 26.68 -4.80
N LEU A 8 -12.71 27.56 -3.84
CA LEU A 8 -12.28 28.96 -3.93
C LEU A 8 -10.85 29.24 -3.47
N SER A 9 -10.13 28.25 -2.93
CA SER A 9 -8.79 28.49 -2.39
C SER A 9 -7.64 27.78 -3.12
N LEU A 10 -7.92 27.00 -4.16
CA LEU A 10 -6.88 26.32 -4.96
C LEU A 10 -6.39 27.26 -6.06
N SER A 11 -5.22 27.86 -5.86
CA SER A 11 -4.52 28.62 -6.89
C SER A 11 -3.47 27.75 -7.56
N PHE A 12 -3.88 26.98 -8.57
CA PHE A 12 -2.96 26.14 -9.35
C PHE A 12 -3.06 26.46 -10.84
N ASP A 13 -1.99 26.98 -11.40
CA ASP A 13 -1.84 27.20 -12.84
C ASP A 13 -1.33 25.91 -13.48
N ARG A 14 -2.23 25.20 -14.17
CA ARG A 14 -1.92 23.91 -14.82
C ARG A 14 -0.93 24.02 -15.96
N GLU A 15 -0.89 25.15 -16.67
CA GLU A 15 0.01 25.35 -17.79
C GLU A 15 1.45 25.57 -17.31
N LYS A 16 1.60 26.30 -16.20
CA LYS A 16 2.92 26.59 -15.60
C LYS A 16 3.34 25.58 -14.53
N GLY A 17 2.47 24.67 -14.12
CA GLY A 17 2.73 23.75 -13.04
C GLY A 17 3.03 24.44 -11.70
N LYS A 18 2.47 25.62 -11.44
CA LYS A 18 2.76 26.46 -10.26
C LYS A 18 1.51 26.74 -9.44
N GLY A 19 1.70 26.86 -8.12
CA GLY A 19 0.63 27.16 -7.16
C GLY A 19 0.40 26.02 -6.18
N SER A 20 -0.74 26.06 -5.48
CA SER A 20 -1.14 25.08 -4.46
C SER A 20 -2.28 24.20 -4.96
N PRO A 21 -1.99 23.02 -5.56
CA PRO A 21 -3.01 22.13 -6.12
C PRO A 21 -3.82 21.40 -5.04
N PHE A 22 -3.34 21.37 -3.79
CA PHE A 22 -3.95 20.65 -2.67
C PHE A 22 -4.16 21.57 -1.47
N HIS A 23 -5.23 21.32 -0.73
CA HIS A 23 -5.53 22.05 0.51
C HIS A 23 -4.54 21.72 1.62
N TYR A 24 -4.08 20.48 1.68
CA TYR A 24 -3.13 19.97 2.66
C TYR A 24 -2.45 18.70 2.16
N PHE A 25 -1.40 18.32 2.83
CA PHE A 25 -0.72 17.05 2.66
C PHE A 25 -0.98 16.16 3.87
N VAL A 26 -0.98 14.84 3.64
CA VAL A 26 -1.03 13.83 4.69
C VAL A 26 0.34 13.16 4.74
N PHE A 27 0.90 13.05 5.93
CA PHE A 27 2.21 12.44 6.15
C PHE A 27 2.05 11.12 6.89
N GLY A 28 2.96 10.21 6.60
CA GLY A 28 3.01 8.96 7.33
C GLY A 28 4.19 8.10 6.89
N ALA A 29 4.41 7.04 7.65
CA ALA A 29 5.44 6.05 7.38
C ALA A 29 4.95 4.67 7.78
N ALA A 30 5.46 3.65 7.12
CA ALA A 30 5.18 2.27 7.49
C ALA A 30 6.42 1.40 7.40
N LEU A 31 6.48 0.38 8.25
CA LEU A 31 7.50 -0.66 8.27
C LEU A 31 6.80 -2.01 8.24
N ALA A 32 7.35 -2.97 7.49
CA ALA A 32 6.87 -4.33 7.45
C ALA A 32 8.02 -5.31 7.71
N GLN A 33 7.72 -6.38 8.45
CA GLN A 33 8.58 -7.54 8.62
C GLN A 33 7.91 -8.74 8.00
N VAL A 34 8.62 -9.44 7.12
CA VAL A 34 8.13 -10.61 6.39
C VAL A 34 9.02 -11.83 6.64
N GLN A 35 8.44 -12.99 6.46
CA GLN A 35 9.13 -14.26 6.35
C GLN A 35 8.83 -14.87 4.99
N ILE A 36 9.82 -15.49 4.34
CA ILE A 36 9.69 -16.15 3.04
C ILE A 36 10.13 -17.61 3.20
N ASP A 37 9.34 -18.52 2.65
CA ASP A 37 9.74 -19.90 2.44
C ASP A 37 10.51 -19.99 1.11
N LEU A 38 11.79 -20.36 1.18
CA LEU A 38 12.66 -20.43 0.01
C LEU A 38 12.35 -21.59 -0.94
N LEU A 39 11.57 -22.58 -0.50
CA LEU A 39 11.19 -23.75 -1.29
C LEU A 39 9.89 -23.56 -2.02
N THR A 40 8.93 -22.84 -1.41
CA THR A 40 7.58 -22.66 -1.96
C THR A 40 7.35 -21.27 -2.53
N GLY A 41 8.19 -20.29 -2.13
CA GLY A 41 7.97 -18.87 -2.43
C GLY A 41 6.84 -18.25 -1.62
N GLU A 42 6.19 -19.00 -0.73
CA GLU A 42 5.18 -18.45 0.16
C GLU A 42 5.81 -17.42 1.10
N HIS A 43 5.06 -16.39 1.41
CA HIS A 43 5.48 -15.36 2.36
C HIS A 43 4.41 -15.14 3.41
N GLN A 44 4.83 -14.70 4.58
CA GLN A 44 3.97 -14.27 5.67
C GLN A 44 4.39 -12.91 6.18
N VAL A 45 3.44 -12.01 6.34
CA VAL A 45 3.67 -10.72 6.99
C VAL A 45 3.59 -10.91 8.50
N LEU A 46 4.74 -10.79 9.18
CA LEU A 46 4.84 -11.04 10.62
C LEU A 46 4.40 -9.82 11.42
N LYS A 47 4.91 -8.64 11.05
CA LYS A 47 4.62 -7.39 11.76
C LYS A 47 4.49 -6.23 10.79
N VAL A 48 3.60 -5.33 11.13
CA VAL A 48 3.45 -4.04 10.44
C VAL A 48 3.35 -2.95 11.50
N PHE A 49 4.08 -1.86 11.30
CA PHE A 49 3.95 -0.65 12.09
C PHE A 49 3.67 0.52 11.15
N ILE A 50 2.59 1.25 11.41
CA ILE A 50 2.15 2.39 10.61
C ILE A 50 2.03 3.61 11.53
N VAL A 51 2.63 4.72 11.13
CA VAL A 51 2.36 6.05 11.70
C VAL A 51 1.65 6.86 10.64
N HIS A 52 0.47 7.38 10.94
CA HIS A 52 -0.35 8.13 10.00
C HIS A 52 -0.87 9.44 10.62
N GLU A 53 -0.73 10.51 9.87
CA GLU A 53 -1.22 11.83 10.27
C GLU A 53 -2.70 11.97 9.90
N THR A 54 -3.55 12.05 10.92
CA THR A 54 -5.01 12.17 10.78
C THR A 54 -5.53 13.60 10.90
N GLY A 55 -4.66 14.56 11.26
CA GLY A 55 -5.12 15.82 11.79
C GLY A 55 -5.90 15.60 13.09
N ASN A 56 -6.96 16.36 13.30
CA ASN A 56 -7.88 16.11 14.42
C ASN A 56 -8.86 15.00 14.03
N SER A 57 -8.62 13.79 14.51
CA SER A 57 -9.52 12.67 14.23
C SER A 57 -10.93 12.97 14.75
N LEU A 58 -11.94 12.80 13.88
CA LEU A 58 -13.34 12.95 14.26
C LEU A 58 -13.89 11.68 14.94
N ASN A 59 -13.36 10.51 14.56
CA ASN A 59 -13.65 9.23 15.19
C ASN A 59 -12.46 8.29 15.01
N LYS A 60 -11.74 8.06 16.11
CA LYS A 60 -10.50 7.28 16.08
C LYS A 60 -10.68 5.82 15.63
N ASP A 61 -11.82 5.22 15.94
CA ASP A 61 -12.08 3.82 15.58
C ASP A 61 -12.36 3.69 14.08
N ILE A 62 -13.12 4.63 13.52
CA ILE A 62 -13.36 4.70 12.08
C ILE A 62 -12.05 4.97 11.34
N ASP A 63 -11.29 5.96 11.78
CA ASP A 63 -10.01 6.34 11.15
C ASP A 63 -9.03 5.17 11.17
N ARG A 64 -8.93 4.47 12.30
CA ARG A 64 -8.12 3.26 12.41
C ARG A 64 -8.58 2.18 11.42
N GLY A 65 -9.88 1.92 11.34
CA GLY A 65 -10.45 0.96 10.40
C GLY A 65 -10.17 1.31 8.93
N GLN A 66 -10.16 2.59 8.57
CA GLN A 66 -9.78 3.07 7.23
C GLN A 66 -8.31 2.78 6.94
N ILE A 67 -7.41 3.04 7.89
CA ILE A 67 -5.97 2.77 7.72
C ILE A 67 -5.72 1.27 7.56
N GLU A 68 -6.32 0.44 8.41
CA GLU A 68 -6.22 -1.02 8.32
C GLU A 68 -6.75 -1.54 6.99
N GLY A 69 -7.94 -1.13 6.58
CA GLY A 69 -8.58 -1.56 5.34
C GLY A 69 -7.78 -1.17 4.10
N ALA A 70 -7.32 0.07 4.03
CA ALA A 70 -6.51 0.56 2.92
C ALA A 70 -5.16 -0.16 2.83
N PHE A 71 -4.50 -0.41 3.98
CA PHE A 71 -3.26 -1.18 4.03
C PHE A 71 -3.45 -2.61 3.51
N ILE A 72 -4.48 -3.34 3.99
CA ILE A 72 -4.75 -4.72 3.57
C ILE A 72 -5.07 -4.79 2.07
N GLN A 73 -5.85 -3.85 1.55
CA GLN A 73 -6.15 -3.78 0.13
C GLN A 73 -4.87 -3.58 -0.69
N SER A 74 -4.02 -2.65 -0.30
CA SER A 74 -2.75 -2.40 -0.97
C SER A 74 -1.77 -3.57 -0.84
N MET A 75 -1.71 -4.21 0.32
CA MET A 75 -0.93 -5.43 0.52
C MET A 75 -1.37 -6.53 -0.46
N GLY A 76 -2.68 -6.74 -0.62
CA GLY A 76 -3.22 -7.69 -1.59
C GLY A 76 -2.79 -7.37 -3.02
N TRP A 77 -2.94 -6.11 -3.41
CA TRP A 77 -2.49 -5.63 -4.72
C TRP A 77 -1.00 -5.88 -4.97
N CYS A 78 -0.17 -5.71 -3.94
CA CYS A 78 1.28 -5.92 -4.03
C CYS A 78 1.69 -7.40 -4.04
N THR A 79 0.86 -8.33 -3.58
CA THR A 79 1.28 -9.71 -3.29
C THR A 79 0.47 -10.78 -3.99
N CYS A 80 -0.85 -10.73 -3.99
CA CYS A 80 -1.67 -11.84 -4.47
C CYS A 80 -2.67 -11.47 -5.58
N GLU A 81 -2.96 -10.19 -5.79
CA GLU A 81 -3.91 -9.75 -6.79
C GLU A 81 -3.24 -9.68 -8.18
N GLU A 82 -3.46 -10.68 -8.99
CA GLU A 82 -2.89 -10.79 -10.33
C GLU A 82 -3.97 -10.71 -11.39
N LEU A 83 -3.73 -9.93 -12.45
CA LEU A 83 -4.61 -9.75 -13.60
C LEU A 83 -3.96 -10.31 -14.88
N PRO A 84 -3.86 -11.65 -15.00
CA PRO A 84 -3.28 -12.26 -16.18
C PRO A 84 -4.14 -12.00 -17.41
N ARG A 85 -3.48 -11.86 -18.56
CA ARG A 85 -4.12 -11.68 -19.86
C ARG A 85 -3.70 -12.80 -20.82
N ASN A 86 -4.61 -13.17 -21.72
CA ASN A 86 -4.27 -14.05 -22.83
C ASN A 86 -3.55 -13.26 -23.95
N ASP A 87 -3.10 -13.99 -24.99
CA ASP A 87 -2.39 -13.40 -26.15
C ASP A 87 -3.22 -12.36 -26.91
N LYS A 88 -4.54 -12.35 -26.74
CA LYS A 88 -5.46 -11.36 -27.33
C LYS A 88 -5.70 -10.17 -26.43
N GLY A 89 -5.06 -10.11 -25.26
CA GLY A 89 -5.19 -9.03 -24.29
C GLY A 89 -6.42 -9.09 -23.37
N HIS A 90 -7.22 -10.17 -23.43
CA HIS A 90 -8.38 -10.35 -22.56
C HIS A 90 -7.92 -10.79 -21.16
N TYR A 91 -8.53 -10.24 -20.12
CA TYR A 91 -8.31 -10.66 -18.74
C TYR A 91 -8.81 -12.08 -18.50
N LEU A 92 -8.04 -12.86 -17.75
CA LEU A 92 -8.40 -14.23 -17.35
C LEU A 92 -9.01 -14.27 -15.94
N ALA A 93 -8.64 -13.33 -15.07
CA ALA A 93 -9.18 -13.18 -13.71
C ALA A 93 -10.37 -12.21 -13.72
N ILE A 94 -11.56 -12.68 -14.14
CA ILE A 94 -12.75 -11.85 -14.35
C ILE A 94 -13.90 -12.15 -13.39
N THR A 95 -13.71 -13.07 -12.46
CA THR A 95 -14.73 -13.47 -11.49
C THR A 95 -14.13 -13.56 -10.08
N PRO A 96 -14.94 -13.51 -9.01
CA PRO A 96 -14.45 -13.69 -7.64
C PRO A 96 -13.72 -15.01 -7.39
N SER A 97 -14.02 -16.04 -8.19
CA SER A 97 -13.34 -17.35 -8.11
C SER A 97 -11.98 -17.38 -8.80
N THR A 98 -11.71 -16.45 -9.70
CA THR A 98 -10.47 -16.39 -10.49
C THR A 98 -9.58 -15.20 -10.15
N TYR A 99 -10.09 -14.23 -9.40
CA TYR A 99 -9.35 -13.08 -8.91
C TYR A 99 -9.15 -13.19 -7.39
N LYS A 100 -7.92 -13.50 -6.98
CA LYS A 100 -7.61 -13.66 -5.55
C LYS A 100 -7.47 -12.28 -4.88
N ILE A 101 -8.17 -12.11 -3.76
CA ILE A 101 -7.97 -11.00 -2.83
C ILE A 101 -7.42 -11.55 -1.50
N PRO A 102 -6.84 -10.71 -0.62
CA PRO A 102 -6.41 -11.15 0.71
C PRO A 102 -7.56 -11.75 1.51
N THR A 103 -7.28 -12.84 2.19
CA THR A 103 -8.18 -13.48 3.15
C THR A 103 -7.73 -13.21 4.59
N VAL A 104 -8.50 -13.64 5.57
CA VAL A 104 -8.12 -13.56 6.99
C VAL A 104 -6.78 -14.25 7.28
N ARG A 105 -6.39 -15.26 6.48
CA ARG A 105 -5.12 -15.97 6.64
C ARG A 105 -3.92 -15.20 6.12
N ASP A 106 -4.15 -14.25 5.22
CA ASP A 106 -3.12 -13.42 4.62
C ASP A 106 -2.81 -12.18 5.49
N LEU A 107 -3.59 -11.94 6.55
CA LEU A 107 -3.39 -10.79 7.43
C LEU A 107 -2.04 -10.86 8.17
N PRO A 108 -1.44 -9.68 8.46
CA PRO A 108 -0.27 -9.62 9.32
C PRO A 108 -0.56 -10.23 10.69
N LEU A 109 0.40 -10.98 11.25
CA LEU A 109 0.26 -11.56 12.61
C LEU A 109 0.16 -10.47 13.69
N ASN A 110 0.78 -9.32 13.44
CA ASN A 110 0.69 -8.15 14.31
C ASN A 110 0.66 -6.88 13.47
N ILE A 111 -0.33 -6.02 13.72
CA ILE A 111 -0.42 -4.70 13.11
C ILE A 111 -0.53 -3.65 14.22
N GLN A 112 0.36 -2.66 14.19
CA GLN A 112 0.37 -1.54 15.11
C GLN A 112 0.20 -0.25 14.34
N ILE A 113 -0.78 0.55 14.73
CA ILE A 113 -1.11 1.83 14.08
C ILE A 113 -1.07 2.92 15.12
N GLU A 114 -0.23 3.92 14.86
CA GLU A 114 -0.15 5.17 15.61
C GLU A 114 -0.72 6.30 14.74
N MET A 115 -1.75 6.96 15.26
CA MET A 115 -2.35 8.13 14.63
C MET A 115 -1.81 9.39 15.30
N ILE A 116 -1.19 10.27 14.53
CA ILE A 116 -0.64 11.53 15.00
C ILE A 116 -1.49 12.72 14.53
N SER A 117 -1.57 13.75 15.35
CA SER A 117 -2.20 15.03 15.02
C SER A 117 -1.12 16.07 14.79
N SER A 118 -1.15 16.74 13.65
CA SER A 118 -0.21 17.83 13.34
C SER A 118 -0.68 19.19 13.84
N GLY A 119 -1.83 19.25 14.53
CA GLY A 119 -2.49 20.51 14.84
C GLY A 119 -3.15 21.15 13.60
N SER A 120 -4.20 21.92 13.78
CA SER A 120 -5.00 22.46 12.69
C SER A 120 -4.40 23.75 12.13
N GLN A 121 -3.32 23.66 11.36
CA GLN A 121 -2.88 24.81 10.55
C GLN A 121 -3.61 24.91 9.20
N TYR A 122 -4.49 23.96 8.90
CA TYR A 122 -5.14 23.84 7.60
C TYR A 122 -6.63 24.12 7.68
N ALA A 123 -7.18 24.74 6.63
CA ALA A 123 -8.60 25.04 6.48
C ALA A 123 -9.39 23.76 6.14
N SER A 124 -9.39 22.78 7.04
CA SER A 124 -10.15 21.55 6.93
C SER A 124 -11.31 21.53 7.94
N ILE A 125 -12.31 20.69 7.72
CA ILE A 125 -13.45 20.56 8.62
C ILE A 125 -12.96 20.05 9.98
N PHE A 126 -13.14 20.84 11.02
CA PHE A 126 -12.67 20.58 12.40
C PHE A 126 -11.17 20.25 12.51
N GLY A 127 -10.37 20.60 11.51
CA GLY A 127 -8.94 20.27 11.48
C GLY A 127 -8.65 18.80 11.15
N SER A 128 -9.64 18.03 10.67
CA SER A 128 -9.45 16.65 10.24
C SER A 128 -8.79 16.59 8.85
N LYS A 129 -8.15 15.45 8.55
CA LYS A 129 -7.57 15.17 7.24
C LYS A 129 -8.20 13.93 6.61
N ALA A 130 -8.07 13.75 5.30
CA ALA A 130 -8.55 12.57 4.60
C ALA A 130 -7.77 11.31 5.01
N ILE A 131 -8.48 10.21 5.23
CA ILE A 131 -7.92 8.96 5.74
C ILE A 131 -8.26 7.77 4.84
N GLY A 132 -9.28 7.88 3.98
CA GLY A 132 -9.75 6.76 3.18
C GLY A 132 -8.70 6.18 2.22
N GLU A 133 -8.04 7.02 1.41
CA GLU A 133 -7.12 6.59 0.37
C GLU A 133 -5.62 6.78 0.70
N PRO A 134 -5.17 7.83 1.42
CA PRO A 134 -3.76 8.02 1.66
C PRO A 134 -3.03 6.83 2.29
N PRO A 135 -3.64 6.05 3.20
CA PRO A 135 -2.99 4.87 3.80
C PRO A 135 -2.73 3.72 2.83
N PHE A 136 -3.34 3.72 1.65
CA PHE A 136 -3.15 2.68 0.64
C PHE A 136 -1.66 2.50 0.28
N ILE A 137 -0.88 3.58 0.22
CA ILE A 137 0.55 3.54 -0.13
C ILE A 137 1.38 2.66 0.82
N TYR A 138 0.92 2.44 2.06
CA TYR A 138 1.68 1.67 3.06
C TYR A 138 1.81 0.19 2.73
N GLY A 139 0.91 -0.40 1.93
CA GLY A 139 1.03 -1.78 1.50
C GLY A 139 2.29 -2.07 0.68
N LEU A 140 2.84 -1.06 -0.01
CA LEU A 140 4.11 -1.18 -0.72
C LEU A 140 5.28 -1.61 0.18
N THR A 141 5.22 -1.32 1.48
CA THR A 141 6.27 -1.74 2.43
C THR A 141 6.42 -3.25 2.49
N VAL A 142 5.33 -3.99 2.26
CA VAL A 142 5.36 -5.47 2.22
C VAL A 142 6.13 -5.94 1.01
N TRP A 143 5.86 -5.37 -0.17
CA TRP A 143 6.61 -5.70 -1.38
C TRP A 143 8.11 -5.39 -1.23
N PHE A 144 8.45 -4.22 -0.68
CA PHE A 144 9.85 -3.86 -0.41
C PHE A 144 10.51 -4.76 0.62
N ALA A 145 9.78 -5.20 1.66
CA ALA A 145 10.30 -6.14 2.65
C ALA A 145 10.59 -7.52 2.02
N ILE A 146 9.71 -8.02 1.14
CA ILE A 146 9.92 -9.25 0.37
C ILE A 146 11.14 -9.10 -0.55
N GLN A 147 11.22 -8.00 -1.31
CA GLN A 147 12.37 -7.73 -2.17
C GLN A 147 13.69 -7.68 -1.39
N ASN A 148 13.69 -7.07 -0.19
CA ASN A 148 14.85 -7.03 0.69
C ASN A 148 15.24 -8.42 1.21
N ALA A 149 14.25 -9.23 1.61
CA ALA A 149 14.48 -10.59 2.04
C ALA A 149 15.11 -11.43 0.92
N ILE A 150 14.61 -11.33 -0.31
CA ILE A 150 15.21 -12.01 -1.48
C ILE A 150 16.65 -11.54 -1.72
N LYS A 151 16.90 -10.23 -1.67
CA LYS A 151 18.24 -9.67 -1.89
C LYS A 151 19.28 -10.08 -0.85
N SER A 152 18.85 -10.52 0.32
CA SER A 152 19.78 -11.09 1.32
C SER A 152 20.38 -12.43 0.90
N PHE A 153 19.73 -13.14 -0.05
CA PHE A 153 20.21 -14.39 -0.64
C PHE A 153 20.76 -14.18 -2.06
N VAL A 154 20.08 -13.37 -2.85
CA VAL A 154 20.39 -13.08 -4.26
C VAL A 154 20.48 -11.56 -4.43
N PRO A 155 21.66 -10.95 -4.24
CA PRO A 155 21.83 -9.48 -4.18
C PRO A 155 21.31 -8.73 -5.41
N GLN A 156 21.39 -9.33 -6.59
CA GLN A 156 20.96 -8.73 -7.87
C GLN A 156 19.52 -9.09 -8.25
N ALA A 157 18.79 -9.84 -7.42
CA ALA A 157 17.45 -10.26 -7.72
C ALA A 157 16.49 -9.06 -7.89
N LEU A 158 15.64 -9.15 -8.90
CA LEU A 158 14.54 -8.23 -9.16
C LEU A 158 13.22 -8.97 -9.01
N LEU A 159 12.46 -8.60 -8.00
CA LEU A 159 11.14 -9.14 -7.75
C LEU A 159 10.11 -8.52 -8.71
N LYS A 160 9.36 -9.38 -9.38
CA LYS A 160 8.24 -8.97 -10.22
C LYS A 160 7.06 -8.49 -9.36
N PHE A 161 6.27 -7.58 -9.87
CA PHE A 161 5.04 -7.15 -9.23
C PHE A 161 3.83 -7.82 -9.91
N PRO A 162 2.86 -8.34 -9.16
CA PRO A 162 2.84 -8.51 -7.69
C PRO A 162 3.81 -9.60 -7.22
N ALA A 163 4.14 -9.61 -5.91
CA ALA A 163 5.03 -10.56 -5.27
C ALA A 163 4.33 -11.90 -4.98
N THR A 164 3.83 -12.55 -6.03
CA THR A 164 3.26 -13.90 -5.91
C THR A 164 4.33 -14.93 -5.52
N PRO A 165 3.96 -16.09 -4.95
CA PRO A 165 4.91 -17.17 -4.66
C PRO A 165 5.76 -17.54 -5.88
N GLU A 166 5.16 -17.61 -7.08
CA GLU A 166 5.88 -17.85 -8.32
C GLU A 166 6.92 -16.76 -8.60
N ALA A 167 6.52 -15.47 -8.48
CA ALA A 167 7.43 -14.35 -8.71
C ALA A 167 8.62 -14.35 -7.73
N ILE A 168 8.39 -14.76 -6.47
CA ILE A 168 9.42 -14.90 -5.44
C ILE A 168 10.38 -16.03 -5.81
N LEU A 169 9.88 -17.22 -6.18
CA LEU A 169 10.72 -18.35 -6.59
C LEU A 169 11.56 -18.03 -7.82
N LEU A 170 10.97 -17.40 -8.83
CA LEU A 170 11.70 -16.99 -10.04
C LEU A 170 12.79 -15.95 -9.73
N ALA A 171 12.55 -15.04 -8.78
CA ALA A 171 13.55 -14.07 -8.35
C ALA A 171 14.72 -14.74 -7.61
N LEU A 172 14.46 -15.80 -6.82
CA LEU A 172 15.49 -16.58 -6.11
C LEU A 172 16.31 -17.48 -7.04
N GLN A 173 15.78 -17.90 -8.20
CA GLN A 173 16.43 -18.82 -9.13
C GLN A 173 17.37 -18.15 -10.15
N ARG A 174 17.24 -16.84 -10.37
CA ARG A 174 17.95 -16.11 -11.42
C ARG A 174 19.49 -16.07 -11.31
N GLU A 175 20.07 -16.51 -10.21
CA GLU A 175 21.55 -16.63 -10.10
C GLU A 175 22.12 -17.88 -10.80
N LYS A 176 21.30 -18.87 -11.17
CA LYS A 176 21.81 -20.14 -11.74
C LYS A 176 22.07 -20.09 -13.25
N GLU A 177 21.74 -18.98 -13.92
CA GLU A 177 21.89 -18.88 -15.39
C GLU A 177 23.12 -18.08 -15.85
N PHE A 178 23.97 -17.61 -14.91
CA PHE A 178 25.15 -16.77 -15.23
C PHE A 178 26.48 -17.32 -14.75
N ASP A 179 26.58 -18.64 -14.38
CA ASP A 179 27.84 -19.34 -14.18
C ASP A 179 28.16 -20.32 -15.33
#